data_cc4f1bc47589b8383a9dacfd6eaf7ea6
#
_entry.id   cc4f1bc47589b8383a9dacfd6eaf7ea6
#
_cell.length_a   1.000
_cell.length_b   1.000
_cell.length_c   1.000
_cell.angle_alpha   90.00
_cell.angle_beta   90.00
_cell.angle_gamma   90.00
#
_symmetry.space_group_name_H-M   'P 1'
#
loop_
_entity.id
_entity.type
_entity.pdbx_description
1 polymer ?
#
loop_
_entity_poly.entity_id
_entity_poly.type
_entity_poly.pdbx_seq_one_letter_code
_entity_poly.pdbx_strand_id
1 'polypeptide(L)'
;MKFSEIPGNTKVKKHLINSVKNNRLSHSQMFLGGGGTSKLSIVFAFTQYINCKNKQNEDSCGICDSCVKYQNLTHPDLHLIFPVLSINNIKKVVSDHFITQWREEVLKNPYLDLDIWFDVFSEENKTGKTGYIYTQESEILHKK
;
A
#
# COMPACT_ATOMS: atom_id res chain seq x y z
N MET A 1 0.37 3.04 10.33
CA MET A 1 -0.41 4.23 9.92
C MET A 1 -1.83 4.07 10.37
N LYS A 2 -2.41 5.10 11.02
CA LYS A 2 -3.76 5.10 11.58
C LYS A 2 -4.65 6.10 10.83
N PHE A 3 -5.97 5.93 10.89
CA PHE A 3 -6.89 6.90 10.30
C PHE A 3 -6.76 8.30 10.91
N SER A 4 -6.45 8.38 12.21
CA SER A 4 -6.23 9.63 12.94
C SER A 4 -5.00 10.42 12.45
N GLU A 5 -4.02 9.75 11.88
CA GLU A 5 -2.78 10.34 11.36
C GLU A 5 -2.96 10.96 9.97
N ILE A 6 -4.06 10.67 9.28
CA ILE A 6 -4.32 11.12 7.91
C ILE A 6 -5.27 12.32 7.97
N PRO A 7 -4.89 13.51 7.49
CA PRO A 7 -5.79 14.66 7.47
C PRO A 7 -6.93 14.48 6.46
N GLY A 8 -8.08 15.04 6.77
CA GLY A 8 -9.24 15.07 5.86
C GLY A 8 -9.91 13.71 5.63
N ASN A 9 -10.63 13.59 4.52
CA ASN A 9 -11.32 12.38 4.05
C ASN A 9 -12.30 11.75 5.06
N THR A 10 -12.90 12.55 5.95
CA THR A 10 -13.73 12.08 7.07
C THR A 10 -14.89 11.18 6.62
N LYS A 11 -15.54 11.52 5.49
CA LYS A 11 -16.64 10.69 4.95
C LYS A 11 -16.17 9.32 4.52
N VAL A 12 -15.03 9.24 3.83
CA VAL A 12 -14.44 7.98 3.36
C VAL A 12 -14.00 7.13 4.55
N LYS A 13 -13.31 7.69 5.51
CA LYS A 13 -12.89 6.99 6.74
C LYS A 13 -14.08 6.40 7.49
N LYS A 14 -15.12 7.19 7.73
CA LYS A 14 -16.36 6.73 8.39
C LYS A 14 -17.02 5.59 7.61
N HIS A 15 -17.08 5.69 6.27
CA HIS A 15 -17.61 4.62 5.43
C HIS A 15 -16.83 3.32 5.59
N LEU A 16 -15.50 3.38 5.51
CA LEU A 16 -14.61 2.22 5.66
C LEU A 16 -14.73 1.58 7.05
N ILE A 17 -14.72 2.39 8.10
CA ILE A 17 -14.90 1.94 9.49
C ILE A 17 -16.24 1.23 9.66
N ASN A 18 -17.32 1.82 9.14
CA ASN A 18 -18.66 1.23 9.20
C ASN A 18 -18.76 -0.07 8.42
N SER A 19 -18.08 -0.21 7.28
CA SER A 19 -18.06 -1.46 6.52
C SER A 19 -17.44 -2.61 7.34
N VAL A 20 -16.38 -2.33 8.10
CA VAL A 20 -15.77 -3.30 9.01
C VAL A 20 -16.69 -3.63 10.18
N LYS A 21 -17.26 -2.60 10.85
CA LYS A 21 -18.16 -2.79 12.01
C LYS A 21 -19.39 -3.61 11.66
N ASN A 22 -19.93 -3.42 10.47
CA ASN A 22 -21.14 -4.11 9.99
C ASN A 22 -20.83 -5.45 9.31
N ASN A 23 -19.57 -5.89 9.31
CA ASN A 23 -19.11 -7.09 8.61
C ASN A 23 -19.51 -7.12 7.12
N ARG A 24 -19.41 -5.97 6.45
CA ARG A 24 -19.75 -5.76 5.03
C ARG A 24 -18.52 -5.36 4.22
N LEU A 25 -17.52 -6.21 4.25
CA LEU A 25 -16.30 -6.01 3.45
C LEU A 25 -16.49 -6.64 2.07
N SER A 26 -16.27 -5.84 1.03
CA SER A 26 -16.21 -6.34 -0.35
C SER A 26 -14.90 -7.09 -0.57
N HIS A 27 -14.94 -8.17 -1.37
CA HIS A 27 -13.75 -8.93 -1.76
C HIS A 27 -12.75 -8.09 -2.56
N SER A 28 -13.23 -7.08 -3.29
CA SER A 28 -12.42 -6.15 -4.07
C SER A 28 -12.88 -4.74 -3.81
N GLN A 29 -11.93 -3.82 -3.61
CA GLN A 29 -12.20 -2.40 -3.41
C GLN A 29 -11.25 -1.57 -4.25
N MET A 30 -11.77 -0.54 -4.90
CA MET A 30 -11.00 0.40 -5.71
C MET A 30 -11.00 1.77 -5.04
N PHE A 31 -9.82 2.34 -4.83
CA PHE A 31 -9.62 3.68 -4.28
C PHE A 31 -9.19 4.64 -5.40
N LEU A 32 -10.08 5.55 -5.77
CA LEU A 32 -9.85 6.53 -6.84
C LEU A 32 -9.58 7.92 -6.25
N GLY A 33 -8.67 8.64 -6.89
CA GLY A 33 -8.32 10.04 -6.51
C GLY A 33 -7.14 10.56 -7.33
N GLY A 34 -6.93 11.86 -7.34
CA GLY A 34 -5.79 12.51 -8.00
C GLY A 34 -4.42 12.13 -7.40
N GLY A 35 -3.34 12.60 -8.02
CA GLY A 35 -1.99 12.49 -7.45
C GLY A 35 -1.88 13.25 -6.12
N GLY A 36 -0.97 12.84 -5.24
CA GLY A 36 -0.74 13.49 -3.94
C GLY A 36 -1.91 13.44 -2.95
N THR A 37 -3.00 12.74 -3.28
CA THR A 37 -4.11 12.50 -2.35
C THR A 37 -3.77 11.35 -1.39
N SER A 38 -4.41 11.33 -0.23
CA SER A 38 -4.16 10.33 0.83
C SER A 38 -4.62 8.90 0.47
N LYS A 39 -4.77 8.54 -0.81
CA LYS A 39 -5.30 7.23 -1.23
C LYS A 39 -4.54 6.07 -0.61
N LEU A 40 -3.24 6.06 -0.81
CA LEU A 40 -2.36 4.99 -0.33
C LEU A 40 -2.36 4.93 1.21
N SER A 41 -2.25 6.09 1.84
CA SER A 41 -2.33 6.21 3.30
C SER A 41 -3.65 5.65 3.86
N ILE A 42 -4.78 5.95 3.22
CA ILE A 42 -6.10 5.44 3.62
C ILE A 42 -6.16 3.92 3.45
N VAL A 43 -5.63 3.37 2.36
CA VAL A 43 -5.57 1.91 2.15
C VAL A 43 -4.76 1.23 3.26
N PHE A 44 -3.60 1.76 3.63
CA PHE A 44 -2.81 1.20 4.72
C PHE A 44 -3.49 1.31 6.09
N ALA A 45 -4.10 2.45 6.40
CA ALA A 45 -4.85 2.60 7.64
C ALA A 45 -6.04 1.64 7.69
N PHE A 46 -6.73 1.44 6.57
CA PHE A 46 -7.85 0.54 6.45
C PHE A 46 -7.44 -0.93 6.61
N THR A 47 -6.39 -1.39 5.92
CA THR A 47 -5.88 -2.76 6.06
C THR A 47 -5.38 -3.03 7.48
N GLN A 48 -4.70 -2.06 8.11
CA GLN A 48 -4.32 -2.14 9.51
C GLN A 48 -5.54 -2.23 10.44
N TYR A 49 -6.61 -1.46 10.17
CA TYR A 49 -7.83 -1.48 10.95
C TYR A 49 -8.56 -2.82 10.82
N ILE A 50 -8.67 -3.38 9.61
CA ILE A 50 -9.28 -4.71 9.37
C ILE A 50 -8.59 -5.78 10.23
N ASN A 51 -7.26 -5.79 10.25
CA ASN A 51 -6.45 -6.83 10.89
C ASN A 51 -6.05 -6.50 12.34
N CYS A 52 -6.48 -5.37 12.88
CA CYS A 52 -6.20 -5.00 14.26
C CYS A 52 -6.90 -5.97 15.24
N LYS A 53 -6.13 -6.53 16.18
CA LYS A 53 -6.64 -7.46 17.20
C LYS A 53 -7.47 -6.76 18.28
N ASN A 54 -7.23 -5.47 18.51
CA ASN A 54 -7.90 -4.66 19.52
C ASN A 54 -8.39 -3.33 18.90
N LYS A 55 -9.39 -3.44 18.02
CA LYS A 55 -9.98 -2.29 17.30
C LYS A 55 -10.58 -1.29 18.29
N GLN A 56 -10.23 -0.04 18.13
CA GLN A 56 -10.90 1.07 18.81
C GLN A 56 -12.16 1.48 18.03
N ASN A 57 -12.95 2.39 18.61
CA ASN A 57 -14.22 2.75 18.00
C ASN A 57 -14.08 3.32 16.58
N GLU A 58 -13.06 4.14 16.35
CA GLU A 58 -12.86 4.81 15.06
C GLU A 58 -11.46 4.58 14.46
N ASP A 59 -10.63 3.72 15.08
CA ASP A 59 -9.27 3.48 14.60
C ASP A 59 -8.69 2.13 15.07
N SER A 60 -7.57 1.73 14.50
CA SER A 60 -6.76 0.63 15.00
C SER A 60 -6.04 1.02 16.31
N CYS A 61 -5.75 0.03 17.17
CA CYS A 61 -5.06 0.31 18.44
C CYS A 61 -3.62 0.83 18.26
N GLY A 62 -2.96 0.49 17.15
CA GLY A 62 -1.58 0.90 16.84
C GLY A 62 -0.48 0.16 17.60
N ILE A 63 -0.81 -0.68 18.59
CA ILE A 63 0.17 -1.30 19.50
C ILE A 63 0.19 -2.83 19.47
N CYS A 64 -0.83 -3.49 18.96
CA CYS A 64 -0.81 -4.95 18.86
C CYS A 64 0.17 -5.41 17.76
N ASP A 65 0.63 -6.66 17.82
CA ASP A 65 1.62 -7.24 16.89
C ASP A 65 1.22 -7.03 15.42
N SER A 66 -0.06 -7.20 15.10
CA SER A 66 -0.57 -6.97 13.75
C SER A 66 -0.42 -5.49 13.35
N CYS A 67 -0.81 -4.54 14.22
CA CYS A 67 -0.66 -3.12 13.94
C CYS A 67 0.80 -2.72 13.73
N VAL A 68 1.73 -3.20 14.56
CA VAL A 68 3.17 -2.93 14.43
C VAL A 68 3.70 -3.44 13.09
N LYS A 69 3.31 -4.65 12.69
CA LYS A 69 3.70 -5.20 11.38
C LYS A 69 3.12 -4.41 10.21
N TYR A 70 1.86 -3.96 10.30
CA TYR A 70 1.25 -3.09 9.28
C TYR A 70 1.91 -1.71 9.20
N GLN A 71 2.31 -1.13 10.34
CA GLN A 71 3.05 0.15 10.37
C GLN A 71 4.39 0.04 9.65
N ASN A 72 5.05 -1.10 9.73
CA ASN A 72 6.31 -1.38 9.05
C ASN A 72 6.13 -2.02 7.65
N LEU A 73 4.88 -2.18 7.17
CA LEU A 73 4.55 -2.85 5.92
C LEU A 73 5.14 -4.27 5.80
N THR A 74 5.22 -4.99 6.92
CA THR A 74 5.83 -6.33 7.03
C THR A 74 4.85 -7.40 7.51
N HIS A 75 3.54 -7.10 7.49
CA HIS A 75 2.54 -8.09 7.88
C HIS A 75 2.50 -9.24 6.85
N PRO A 76 2.45 -10.52 7.27
CA PRO A 76 2.50 -11.67 6.35
C PRO A 76 1.33 -11.69 5.34
N ASP A 77 0.15 -11.20 5.74
CA ASP A 77 -1.03 -11.14 4.87
C ASP A 77 -1.08 -9.83 4.04
N LEU A 78 -0.04 -9.01 4.09
CA LEU A 78 0.07 -7.79 3.28
C LEU A 78 0.95 -8.05 2.06
N HIS A 79 0.33 -8.31 0.94
CA HIS A 79 1.02 -8.46 -0.35
C HIS A 79 0.90 -7.18 -1.14
N LEU A 80 2.04 -6.62 -1.53
CA LEU A 80 2.14 -5.34 -2.23
C LEU A 80 2.58 -5.60 -3.66
N ILE A 81 1.78 -5.15 -4.61
CA ILE A 81 2.12 -5.15 -6.04
C ILE A 81 2.04 -3.71 -6.53
N PHE A 82 3.08 -3.28 -7.18
CA PHE A 82 3.21 -1.92 -7.70
C PHE A 82 3.96 -1.94 -9.04
N PRO A 83 3.74 -0.92 -9.89
CA PRO A 83 4.44 -0.82 -11.16
C PRO A 83 5.95 -0.69 -10.96
N VAL A 84 6.72 -1.45 -11.74
CA VAL A 84 8.18 -1.44 -11.73
C VAL A 84 8.72 -1.13 -13.12
N LEU A 85 9.90 -0.51 -13.19
CA LEU A 85 10.59 -0.26 -14.44
C LEU A 85 11.31 -1.51 -14.94
N SER A 86 11.41 -1.65 -16.26
CA SER A 86 12.27 -2.68 -16.87
C SER A 86 13.73 -2.35 -16.57
N ILE A 87 14.45 -3.29 -16.02
CA ILE A 87 15.90 -3.17 -15.77
C ILE A 87 16.65 -4.09 -16.72
N ASN A 88 17.69 -3.53 -17.36
CA ASN A 88 18.53 -4.18 -18.36
C ASN A 88 19.13 -5.41 -17.79
N ASN A 89 19.01 -6.38 -17.42
CA ASN A 89 19.62 -7.63 -16.94
C ASN A 89 18.65 -8.53 -16.13
N ILE A 90 17.42 -8.09 -15.88
CA ILE A 90 16.43 -8.91 -15.18
C ILE A 90 15.33 -9.32 -16.16
N LYS A 91 15.33 -10.59 -16.58
CA LYS A 91 14.36 -11.13 -17.55
C LYS A 91 12.92 -11.14 -17.07
N LYS A 92 12.69 -11.17 -15.75
CA LYS A 92 11.36 -11.22 -15.13
C LYS A 92 11.36 -10.26 -13.92
N VAL A 93 11.05 -9.01 -14.17
CA VAL A 93 10.99 -7.99 -13.12
C VAL A 93 9.65 -8.10 -12.39
N VAL A 94 9.67 -8.16 -11.07
CA VAL A 94 8.49 -8.21 -10.20
C VAL A 94 8.66 -7.27 -9.01
N SER A 95 7.55 -6.88 -8.39
CA SER A 95 7.52 -5.95 -7.25
C SER A 95 8.38 -6.43 -6.08
N ASP A 96 8.46 -7.75 -5.85
CA ASP A 96 9.26 -8.33 -4.76
C ASP A 96 10.76 -7.95 -4.86
N HIS A 97 11.31 -7.69 -6.05
CA HIS A 97 12.70 -7.25 -6.22
C HIS A 97 12.97 -5.86 -5.63
N PHE A 98 11.93 -5.04 -5.52
CA PHE A 98 12.01 -3.65 -5.07
C PHE A 98 11.23 -3.38 -3.78
N ILE A 99 10.78 -4.42 -3.12
CA ILE A 99 9.90 -4.29 -1.95
C ILE A 99 10.54 -3.51 -0.80
N THR A 100 11.86 -3.63 -0.63
CA THR A 100 12.60 -2.92 0.42
C THR A 100 12.63 -1.42 0.12
N GLN A 101 13.03 -1.03 -1.08
CA GLN A 101 13.08 0.36 -1.51
C GLN A 101 11.67 1.00 -1.47
N TRP A 102 10.67 0.26 -1.95
CA TRP A 102 9.30 0.76 -1.97
C TRP A 102 8.76 1.00 -0.55
N ARG A 103 9.03 0.08 0.40
CA ARG A 103 8.68 0.25 1.81
C ARG A 103 9.34 1.49 2.41
N GLU A 104 10.63 1.67 2.17
CA GLU A 104 11.37 2.83 2.67
C GLU A 104 10.77 4.13 2.15
N GLU A 105 10.48 4.22 0.85
CA GLU A 105 9.89 5.43 0.25
C GLU A 105 8.47 5.71 0.76
N VAL A 106 7.63 4.70 0.87
CA VAL A 106 6.27 4.86 1.43
C VAL A 106 6.30 5.27 2.90
N LEU A 107 7.24 4.74 3.69
CA LEU A 107 7.38 5.11 5.11
C LEU A 107 7.90 6.53 5.28
N LYS A 108 8.77 7.01 4.37
CA LYS A 108 9.22 8.42 4.33
C LYS A 108 8.10 9.34 3.85
N ASN A 109 7.38 8.95 2.80
CA ASN A 109 6.32 9.74 2.20
C ASN A 109 5.04 8.91 2.01
N PRO A 110 4.11 8.95 2.99
CA PRO A 110 2.83 8.22 2.91
C PRO A 110 1.89 8.70 1.79
N TYR A 111 2.24 9.79 1.10
CA TYR A 111 1.52 10.36 -0.05
C TYR A 111 2.21 10.05 -1.38
N LEU A 112 3.10 9.06 -1.37
CA LEU A 112 3.81 8.58 -2.54
C LEU A 112 2.83 8.39 -3.71
N ASP A 113 3.18 8.93 -4.87
CA ASP A 113 2.53 8.64 -6.15
C ASP A 113 3.50 7.95 -7.11
N LEU A 114 3.00 7.56 -8.27
CA LEU A 114 3.81 6.81 -9.23
C LEU A 114 4.95 7.63 -9.82
N ASP A 115 4.77 8.94 -9.98
CA ASP A 115 5.81 9.81 -10.53
C ASP A 115 7.00 9.87 -9.58
N ILE A 116 6.73 10.10 -8.28
CA ILE A 116 7.75 10.09 -7.23
C ILE A 116 8.42 8.72 -7.14
N TRP A 117 7.64 7.63 -7.24
CA TRP A 117 8.18 6.28 -7.21
C TRP A 117 9.13 6.02 -8.38
N PHE A 118 8.78 6.44 -9.59
CA PHE A 118 9.65 6.26 -10.75
C PHE A 118 10.89 7.15 -10.73
N ASP A 119 10.83 8.30 -10.08
CA ASP A 119 12.00 9.17 -9.91
C ASP A 119 13.11 8.49 -9.06
N VAL A 120 12.75 7.63 -8.11
CA VAL A 120 13.73 6.82 -7.35
C VAL A 120 14.60 5.94 -8.25
N PHE A 121 14.07 5.47 -9.39
CA PHE A 121 14.83 4.66 -10.36
C PHE A 121 15.53 5.47 -11.45
N SER A 122 15.13 6.72 -11.68
CA SER A 122 15.61 7.52 -12.82
C SER A 122 17.05 7.99 -12.67
N GLU A 123 17.57 8.05 -11.45
CA GLU A 123 18.96 8.39 -11.19
C GLU A 123 19.94 7.29 -11.67
N GLU A 124 19.49 6.02 -11.68
CA GLU A 124 20.30 4.89 -12.11
C GLU A 124 20.08 4.48 -13.58
N ASN A 125 18.91 4.76 -14.17
CA ASN A 125 18.58 4.31 -15.52
C ASN A 125 17.81 5.39 -16.30
N LYS A 126 18.43 5.97 -17.31
CA LYS A 126 17.90 6.99 -18.24
C LYS A 126 16.80 6.49 -19.19
N THR A 127 16.02 5.51 -18.84
CA THR A 127 14.93 4.97 -19.67
C THR A 127 13.59 5.50 -19.20
N GLY A 128 12.70 5.78 -20.15
CA GLY A 128 11.44 6.50 -19.95
C GLY A 128 10.60 6.04 -18.77
N LYS A 129 9.92 6.98 -18.15
CA LYS A 129 9.15 6.90 -16.89
C LYS A 129 7.87 6.03 -16.95
N THR A 130 7.83 4.93 -17.69
CA THR A 130 6.64 4.08 -17.74
C THR A 130 6.89 2.77 -17.03
N GLY A 131 6.24 2.57 -15.89
CA GLY A 131 6.29 1.33 -15.15
C GLY A 131 5.16 0.38 -15.51
N TYR A 132 5.40 -0.92 -15.34
CA TYR A 132 4.46 -1.99 -15.65
C TYR A 132 4.28 -2.93 -14.47
N ILE A 133 3.06 -3.48 -14.34
CA ILE A 133 2.79 -4.66 -13.53
C ILE A 133 2.82 -5.84 -14.50
N TYR A 134 3.80 -6.70 -14.36
CA TYR A 134 4.02 -7.82 -15.29
C TYR A 134 3.14 -9.02 -14.93
N THR A 135 2.83 -9.86 -15.92
CA THR A 135 2.00 -11.07 -15.74
C THR A 135 2.56 -12.05 -14.72
N GLN A 136 3.87 -12.04 -14.50
CA GLN A 136 4.55 -12.86 -13.50
C GLN A 136 4.09 -12.56 -12.05
N GLU A 137 3.60 -11.34 -11.79
CA GLU A 137 3.02 -10.99 -10.48
C GLU A 137 1.84 -11.89 -10.11
N SER A 138 0.97 -12.20 -11.09
CA SER A 138 -0.17 -13.08 -10.84
C SER A 138 0.26 -14.52 -10.52
N GLU A 139 1.32 -15.03 -11.18
CA GLU A 139 1.86 -16.34 -10.88
C GLU A 139 2.42 -16.47 -9.47
N ILE A 140 3.01 -15.37 -8.97
CA ILE A 140 3.57 -15.30 -7.61
C ILE A 140 2.46 -15.23 -6.57
N LEU A 141 1.41 -14.44 -6.83
CA LEU A 141 0.25 -14.32 -5.93
C LEU A 141 -0.47 -15.66 -5.72
N HIS A 142 -0.62 -16.46 -6.76
CA HIS A 142 -1.25 -17.78 -6.67
C HIS A 142 -0.44 -18.79 -5.85
N LYS A 143 0.82 -18.51 -5.54
CA LYS A 143 1.72 -19.39 -4.76
C LYS A 143 1.87 -18.94 -3.30
N LYS A 144 1.40 -17.76 -2.95
CA LYS A 144 1.41 -17.21 -1.58
C LYS A 144 0.08 -17.46 -0.89
#